data_6c9c0de4c9ef56d3f69f4c05e51ac260
#
_entry.id   6c9c0de4c9ef56d3f69f4c05e51ac260
#
_cell.length_a   1.000
_cell.length_b   1.000
_cell.length_c   1.000
_cell.angle_alpha   90.00
_cell.angle_beta   90.00
_cell.angle_gamma   90.00
#
_symmetry.space_group_name_H-M   'P 1'
#
loop_
_entity.id
_entity.type
_entity.pdbx_description
1 polymer ?
#
loop_
_entity_poly.entity_id
_entity_poly.type
_entity_poly.pdbx_seq_one_letter_code
_entity_poly.pdbx_strand_id
1 'polypeptide(L)'
;MRIPAQSVCTAIRDDIVSGVFPRGSRLTEELLARRYGVSRVPVREALRTLESEGFVTTRRHAGACVAEPTEQEAADLLEVRTLLEPLSAARAAQRRTEAHLKVLRGLVRLGRERALRGEGEDLRSLGTWFHETLAQASGSPGLTALLTQLRHKIAWMYAVEQHARPAEAWAEHAAIVDAVARGDVERARSLTALHAERAVAAHRLRRPGPERERERERERERGQGRVRTSQHAVNTVGGRH
;
A
#
# COMPACT_ATOMS: atom_id res chain seq x y z
N MET A 1 22.10 -19.76 -6.82
CA MET A 1 21.96 -19.02 -5.53
C MET A 1 20.49 -19.12 -5.10
N ARG A 2 20.19 -19.72 -3.94
CA ARG A 2 18.80 -19.86 -3.48
C ARG A 2 18.30 -18.50 -3.00
N ILE A 3 17.26 -17.96 -3.64
CA ILE A 3 16.61 -16.75 -3.17
C ILE A 3 15.87 -17.10 -1.87
N PRO A 4 16.09 -16.39 -0.75
CA PRO A 4 15.39 -16.65 0.51
C PRO A 4 13.86 -16.49 0.34
N ALA A 5 13.06 -17.29 1.05
CA ALA A 5 11.59 -17.22 1.00
C ALA A 5 11.05 -15.80 1.29
N GLN A 6 11.72 -15.06 2.17
CA GLN A 6 11.40 -13.68 2.50
C GLN A 6 11.58 -12.73 1.30
N SER A 7 12.58 -12.95 0.46
CA SER A 7 12.79 -12.18 -0.79
C SER A 7 11.71 -12.49 -1.83
N VAL A 8 11.21 -13.74 -1.89
CA VAL A 8 10.11 -14.14 -2.77
C VAL A 8 8.80 -13.48 -2.30
N CYS A 9 8.53 -13.49 -1.00
CA CYS A 9 7.35 -12.84 -0.43
C CYS A 9 7.32 -11.34 -0.75
N THR A 10 8.45 -10.66 -0.57
CA THR A 10 8.59 -9.24 -0.90
C THR A 10 8.34 -8.99 -2.40
N ALA A 11 8.97 -9.76 -3.28
CA ALA A 11 8.80 -9.61 -4.72
C ALA A 11 7.34 -9.84 -5.18
N ILE A 12 6.65 -10.83 -4.61
CA ILE A 12 5.22 -11.07 -4.92
C ILE A 12 4.37 -9.90 -4.40
N ARG A 13 4.64 -9.40 -3.19
CA ARG A 13 3.93 -8.23 -2.64
C ARG A 13 4.11 -7.00 -3.52
N ASP A 14 5.32 -6.72 -3.95
CA ASP A 14 5.63 -5.57 -4.81
C ASP A 14 4.91 -5.68 -6.16
N ASP A 15 4.86 -6.87 -6.75
CA ASP A 15 4.10 -7.13 -7.98
C ASP A 15 2.57 -6.99 -7.77
N ILE A 16 2.03 -7.32 -6.60
CA ILE A 16 0.62 -7.08 -6.25
C ILE A 16 0.36 -5.58 -6.08
N VAL A 17 1.22 -4.89 -5.32
CA VAL A 17 1.07 -3.45 -5.03
C VAL A 17 1.21 -2.61 -6.28
N SER A 18 2.13 -2.97 -7.18
CA SER A 18 2.32 -2.30 -8.47
C SER A 18 1.27 -2.64 -9.54
N GLY A 19 0.38 -3.62 -9.26
CA GLY A 19 -0.68 -4.03 -10.19
C GLY A 19 -0.25 -5.02 -11.27
N VAL A 20 0.98 -5.53 -11.22
CA VAL A 20 1.44 -6.64 -12.11
C VAL A 20 0.55 -7.86 -11.94
N PHE A 21 0.11 -8.14 -10.71
CA PHE A 21 -0.96 -9.07 -10.42
C PHE A 21 -2.23 -8.30 -10.05
N PRO A 22 -3.22 -8.19 -10.96
CA PRO A 22 -4.46 -7.50 -10.69
C PRO A 22 -5.26 -8.14 -9.56
N ARG A 23 -6.10 -7.35 -8.89
CA ARG A 23 -7.03 -7.85 -7.87
C ARG A 23 -7.92 -8.95 -8.41
N GLY A 24 -8.15 -9.99 -7.63
CA GLY A 24 -8.91 -11.19 -8.01
C GLY A 24 -8.16 -12.16 -8.91
N SER A 25 -6.97 -11.80 -9.44
CA SER A 25 -6.20 -12.69 -10.30
C SER A 25 -5.68 -13.91 -9.53
N ARG A 26 -5.67 -15.07 -10.21
CA ARG A 26 -5.21 -16.33 -9.63
C ARG A 26 -3.68 -16.38 -9.57
N LEU A 27 -3.17 -16.77 -8.40
CA LEU A 27 -1.75 -16.94 -8.14
C LEU A 27 -1.45 -18.44 -7.95
N THR A 28 -0.93 -19.11 -8.99
CA THR A 28 -0.54 -20.52 -8.87
C THR A 28 0.91 -20.65 -8.44
N GLU A 29 1.20 -21.65 -7.60
CA GLU A 29 2.59 -21.94 -7.17
C GLU A 29 3.51 -22.14 -8.38
N GLU A 30 3.00 -22.75 -9.46
CA GLU A 30 3.77 -22.99 -10.68
C GLU A 30 4.11 -21.72 -11.44
N LEU A 31 3.13 -20.81 -11.60
CA LEU A 31 3.33 -19.51 -12.24
C LEU A 31 4.41 -18.70 -11.51
N LEU A 32 4.29 -18.61 -10.18
CA LEU A 32 5.18 -17.83 -9.33
C LEU A 32 6.58 -18.46 -9.25
N ALA A 33 6.67 -19.79 -9.12
CA ALA A 33 7.93 -20.51 -9.11
C ALA A 33 8.73 -20.26 -10.41
N ARG A 34 8.04 -20.29 -11.56
CA ARG A 34 8.62 -19.99 -12.88
C ARG A 34 9.05 -18.53 -13.01
N ARG A 35 8.19 -17.61 -12.59
CA ARG A 35 8.45 -16.16 -12.68
C ARG A 35 9.67 -15.73 -11.87
N TYR A 36 9.81 -16.24 -10.64
CA TYR A 36 10.90 -15.84 -9.73
C TYR A 36 12.10 -16.79 -9.73
N GLY A 37 12.10 -17.84 -10.57
CA GLY A 37 13.21 -18.79 -10.68
C GLY A 37 13.49 -19.59 -9.41
N VAL A 38 12.45 -19.95 -8.65
CA VAL A 38 12.53 -20.68 -7.37
C VAL A 38 11.70 -21.95 -7.39
N SER A 39 11.87 -22.84 -6.41
CA SER A 39 11.00 -24.01 -6.21
C SER A 39 9.64 -23.61 -5.65
N ARG A 40 8.65 -24.53 -5.66
CA ARG A 40 7.30 -24.27 -5.14
C ARG A 40 7.24 -24.06 -3.62
N VAL A 41 8.19 -24.63 -2.86
CA VAL A 41 8.18 -24.52 -1.38
C VAL A 41 8.26 -23.07 -0.90
N PRO A 42 9.28 -22.25 -1.25
CA PRO A 42 9.33 -20.85 -0.83
C PRO A 42 8.15 -20.02 -1.35
N VAL A 43 7.56 -20.37 -2.51
CA VAL A 43 6.35 -19.72 -3.03
C VAL A 43 5.14 -19.99 -2.13
N ARG A 44 4.96 -21.24 -1.70
CA ARG A 44 3.85 -21.62 -0.80
C ARG A 44 3.96 -20.90 0.54
N GLU A 45 5.16 -20.83 1.10
CA GLU A 45 5.42 -20.06 2.34
C GLU A 45 5.12 -18.58 2.16
N ALA A 46 5.56 -17.99 1.04
CA ALA A 46 5.27 -16.61 0.70
C ALA A 46 3.76 -16.35 0.56
N LEU A 47 3.03 -17.23 -0.12
CA LEU A 47 1.57 -17.10 -0.28
C LEU A 47 0.84 -17.18 1.07
N ARG A 48 1.26 -18.06 1.99
CA ARG A 48 0.70 -18.13 3.35
C ARG A 48 0.95 -16.84 4.13
N THR A 49 2.16 -16.28 4.02
CA THR A 49 2.49 -15.01 4.64
C THR A 49 1.62 -13.88 4.06
N LEU A 50 1.51 -13.80 2.74
CA LEU A 50 0.67 -12.79 2.06
C LEU A 50 -0.81 -12.95 2.37
N GLU A 51 -1.28 -14.18 2.60
CA GLU A 51 -2.65 -14.45 3.06
C GLU A 51 -2.86 -13.95 4.49
N SER A 52 -1.94 -14.21 5.40
CA SER A 52 -1.99 -13.67 6.77
C SER A 52 -1.90 -12.14 6.81
N GLU A 53 -1.21 -11.54 5.86
CA GLU A 53 -1.15 -10.08 5.66
C GLU A 53 -2.38 -9.53 4.90
N GLY A 54 -3.23 -10.40 4.32
CA GLY A 54 -4.45 -10.04 3.60
C GLY A 54 -4.23 -9.46 2.19
N PHE A 55 -3.09 -9.72 1.55
CA PHE A 55 -2.87 -9.45 0.12
C PHE A 55 -3.38 -10.58 -0.77
N VAL A 56 -3.49 -11.78 -0.22
CA VAL A 56 -3.94 -12.99 -0.90
C VAL A 56 -5.10 -13.59 -0.13
N THR A 57 -6.04 -14.20 -0.84
CA THR A 57 -7.13 -15.00 -0.27
C THR A 57 -7.16 -16.37 -0.92
N THR A 58 -7.47 -17.41 -0.14
CA THR A 58 -7.72 -18.74 -0.70
C THR A 58 -9.20 -18.88 -1.04
N ARG A 59 -9.52 -19.10 -2.33
CA ARG A 59 -10.90 -19.33 -2.80
C ARG A 59 -11.10 -20.80 -3.11
N ARG A 60 -12.28 -21.33 -2.70
CA ARG A 60 -12.67 -22.72 -3.01
C ARG A 60 -12.63 -22.94 -4.53
N HIS A 61 -11.96 -24.00 -4.98
CA HIS A 61 -11.75 -24.37 -6.38
C HIS A 61 -10.85 -23.43 -7.23
N ALA A 62 -10.48 -22.25 -6.74
CA ALA A 62 -9.59 -21.32 -7.46
C ALA A 62 -8.16 -21.30 -6.86
N GLY A 63 -7.97 -21.75 -5.60
CA GLY A 63 -6.70 -21.65 -4.91
C GLY A 63 -6.40 -20.22 -4.44
N ALA A 64 -5.12 -19.87 -4.39
CA ALA A 64 -4.68 -18.53 -4.00
C ALA A 64 -5.03 -17.49 -5.09
N CYS A 65 -5.61 -16.36 -4.67
CA CYS A 65 -5.95 -15.23 -5.54
C CYS A 65 -5.51 -13.93 -4.84
N VAL A 66 -5.20 -12.90 -5.64
CA VAL A 66 -5.01 -11.54 -5.11
C VAL A 66 -6.31 -11.10 -4.45
N ALA A 67 -6.25 -10.60 -3.22
CA ALA A 67 -7.43 -10.16 -2.50
C ALA A 67 -8.12 -8.97 -3.18
N GLU A 68 -9.40 -8.79 -2.89
CA GLU A 68 -10.24 -7.69 -3.39
C GLU A 68 -10.82 -6.94 -2.20
N PRO A 69 -10.01 -6.11 -1.51
CA PRO A 69 -10.49 -5.40 -0.34
C PRO A 69 -11.62 -4.45 -0.68
N THR A 70 -12.53 -4.29 0.27
CA THR A 70 -13.64 -3.36 0.17
C THR A 70 -13.18 -1.92 0.42
N GLU A 71 -13.95 -0.95 -0.04
CA GLU A 71 -13.74 0.47 0.25
C GLU A 71 -13.80 0.76 1.77
N GLN A 72 -14.65 0.02 2.50
CA GLN A 72 -14.76 0.18 3.96
C GLN A 72 -13.47 -0.30 4.65
N GLU A 73 -12.93 -1.47 4.29
CA GLU A 73 -11.65 -1.94 4.82
C GLU A 73 -10.52 -0.95 4.57
N ALA A 74 -10.52 -0.32 3.40
CA ALA A 74 -9.55 0.69 3.07
C ALA A 74 -9.72 1.97 3.92
N ALA A 75 -10.95 2.42 4.16
CA ALA A 75 -11.24 3.55 5.03
C ALA A 75 -10.82 3.28 6.49
N ASP A 76 -11.10 2.07 7.00
CA ASP A 76 -10.72 1.65 8.35
C ASP A 76 -9.19 1.68 8.54
N LEU A 77 -8.43 1.25 7.53
CA LEU A 77 -6.96 1.32 7.56
C LEU A 77 -6.44 2.77 7.59
N LEU A 78 -7.10 3.69 6.89
CA LEU A 78 -6.76 5.11 6.97
C LEU A 78 -7.04 5.68 8.37
N GLU A 79 -8.10 5.25 9.05
CA GLU A 79 -8.36 5.66 10.43
C GLU A 79 -7.28 5.14 11.38
N VAL A 80 -6.89 3.87 11.26
CA VAL A 80 -5.76 3.31 12.04
C VAL A 80 -4.48 4.11 11.82
N ARG A 81 -4.21 4.55 10.58
CA ARG A 81 -3.06 5.39 10.25
C ARG A 81 -3.06 6.70 11.06
N THR A 82 -4.23 7.37 11.21
CA THR A 82 -4.33 8.63 11.96
C THR A 82 -4.01 8.47 13.45
N LEU A 83 -4.10 7.27 13.99
CA LEU A 83 -3.75 6.96 15.38
C LEU A 83 -2.26 6.61 15.55
N LEU A 84 -1.71 5.82 14.63
CA LEU A 84 -0.37 5.27 14.78
C LEU A 84 0.75 6.20 14.31
N GLU A 85 0.54 6.98 13.24
CA GLU A 85 1.57 7.90 12.74
C GLU A 85 1.90 9.03 13.72
N PRO A 86 0.94 9.70 14.37
CA PRO A 86 1.24 10.70 15.39
C PRO A 86 1.99 10.12 16.60
N LEU A 87 1.66 8.89 17.01
CA LEU A 87 2.39 8.19 18.07
C LEU A 87 3.84 7.93 17.66
N SER A 88 4.07 7.53 16.40
CA SER A 88 5.39 7.30 15.83
C SER A 88 6.23 8.58 15.83
N ALA A 89 5.68 9.70 15.37
CA ALA A 89 6.37 11.00 15.34
C ALA A 89 6.69 11.53 16.74
N ALA A 90 5.78 11.38 17.70
CA ALA A 90 6.01 11.73 19.09
C ALA A 90 7.19 10.96 19.70
N ARG A 91 7.25 9.64 19.44
CA ARG A 91 8.38 8.81 19.88
C ARG A 91 9.66 9.13 19.13
N ALA A 92 9.58 9.44 17.84
CA ALA A 92 10.73 9.91 17.07
C ALA A 92 11.32 11.19 17.68
N ALA A 93 10.50 12.14 18.10
CA ALA A 93 10.96 13.35 18.78
C ALA A 93 11.73 13.05 20.08
N GLN A 94 11.39 11.96 20.79
CA GLN A 94 12.09 11.52 22.01
C GLN A 94 13.37 10.73 21.71
N ARG A 95 13.42 9.95 20.63
CA ARG A 95 14.41 8.86 20.43
C ARG A 95 15.25 9.00 19.16
N ARG A 96 14.99 10.03 18.33
CA ARG A 96 15.73 10.26 17.09
C ARG A 96 17.23 10.30 17.31
N THR A 97 17.97 9.82 16.32
CA THR A 97 19.42 9.99 16.23
C THR A 97 19.76 11.03 15.15
N GLU A 98 20.98 11.56 15.16
CA GLU A 98 21.46 12.46 14.09
C GLU A 98 21.44 11.75 12.72
N ALA A 99 21.66 10.44 12.68
CA ALA A 99 21.55 9.65 11.44
C ALA A 99 20.12 9.72 10.89
N HIS A 100 19.10 9.51 11.72
CA HIS A 100 17.70 9.64 11.30
C HIS A 100 17.37 11.06 10.80
N LEU A 101 17.83 12.08 11.52
CA LEU A 101 17.59 13.49 11.12
C LEU A 101 18.25 13.83 9.80
N LYS A 102 19.46 13.33 9.56
CA LYS A 102 20.19 13.54 8.30
C LYS A 102 19.40 12.97 7.12
N VAL A 103 18.88 11.75 7.25
CA VAL A 103 18.07 11.10 6.21
C VAL A 103 16.75 11.87 6.00
N LEU A 104 16.01 12.16 7.07
CA LEU A 104 14.73 12.87 7.01
C LEU A 104 14.87 14.26 6.34
N ARG A 105 15.89 15.04 6.72
CA ARG A 105 16.18 16.34 6.09
C ARG A 105 16.53 16.21 4.61
N GLY A 106 17.30 15.17 4.26
CA GLY A 106 17.63 14.85 2.86
C GLY A 106 16.37 14.53 2.04
N LEU A 107 15.48 13.70 2.56
CA LEU A 107 14.22 13.35 1.91
C LEU A 107 13.29 14.56 1.74
N VAL A 108 13.17 15.42 2.77
CA VAL A 108 12.37 16.66 2.69
C VAL A 108 12.92 17.59 1.61
N ARG A 109 14.24 17.79 1.55
CA ARG A 109 14.86 18.63 0.53
C ARG A 109 14.56 18.11 -0.88
N LEU A 110 14.80 16.82 -1.11
CA LEU A 110 14.59 16.19 -2.41
C LEU A 110 13.10 16.19 -2.80
N GLY A 111 12.21 15.88 -1.85
CA GLY A 111 10.77 15.89 -2.10
C GLY A 111 10.23 17.28 -2.47
N ARG A 112 10.70 18.33 -1.80
CA ARG A 112 10.33 19.71 -2.17
C ARG A 112 10.84 20.10 -3.56
N GLU A 113 12.06 19.70 -3.90
CA GLU A 113 12.63 19.93 -5.22
C GLU A 113 11.81 19.23 -6.32
N ARG A 114 11.48 17.95 -6.14
CA ARG A 114 10.68 17.17 -7.09
C ARG A 114 9.24 17.68 -7.19
N ALA A 115 8.65 18.10 -6.08
CA ALA A 115 7.31 18.69 -6.07
C ALA A 115 7.23 19.96 -6.90
N LEU A 116 8.26 20.80 -6.86
CA LEU A 116 8.34 22.02 -7.68
C LEU A 116 8.52 21.73 -9.18
N ARG A 117 9.16 20.61 -9.53
CA ARG A 117 9.35 20.17 -10.92
C ARG A 117 8.18 19.39 -11.50
N GLY A 118 7.18 19.01 -10.68
CA GLY A 118 6.05 18.19 -11.12
C GLY A 118 6.39 16.73 -11.37
N GLU A 119 7.50 16.21 -10.83
CA GLU A 119 7.99 14.84 -10.99
C GLU A 119 7.25 13.88 -10.03
N GLY A 120 5.99 13.57 -10.37
CA GLY A 120 5.06 12.84 -9.47
C GLY A 120 5.44 11.40 -9.14
N GLU A 121 6.13 10.68 -10.04
CA GLU A 121 6.50 9.28 -9.84
C GLU A 121 7.52 9.11 -8.71
N ASP A 122 8.54 9.96 -8.68
CA ASP A 122 9.56 9.97 -7.63
C ASP A 122 8.99 10.35 -6.26
N LEU A 123 7.97 11.21 -6.23
CA LEU A 123 7.38 11.72 -4.99
C LEU A 123 6.72 10.61 -4.15
N ARG A 124 6.17 9.57 -4.78
CA ARG A 124 5.57 8.45 -4.08
C ARG A 124 6.62 7.66 -3.30
N SER A 125 7.71 7.32 -3.95
CA SER A 125 8.83 6.59 -3.34
C SER A 125 9.46 7.39 -2.21
N LEU A 126 9.67 8.69 -2.41
CA LEU A 126 10.21 9.60 -1.40
C LEU A 126 9.27 9.72 -0.19
N GLY A 127 7.96 9.80 -0.41
CA GLY A 127 6.96 9.81 0.65
C GLY A 127 6.97 8.52 1.48
N THR A 128 7.07 7.37 0.84
CA THR A 128 7.21 6.08 1.51
C THR A 128 8.46 6.07 2.38
N TRP A 129 9.61 6.41 1.83
CA TRP A 129 10.88 6.47 2.58
C TRP A 129 10.86 7.46 3.75
N PHE A 130 10.23 8.62 3.58
CA PHE A 130 10.06 9.60 4.65
C PHE A 130 9.36 8.98 5.87
N HIS A 131 8.21 8.39 5.64
CA HIS A 131 7.42 7.83 6.73
C HIS A 131 8.03 6.56 7.34
N GLU A 132 8.71 5.74 6.56
CA GLU A 132 9.47 4.59 7.07
C GLU A 132 10.62 5.05 7.96
N THR A 133 11.38 6.06 7.52
CA THR A 133 12.46 6.63 8.32
C THR A 133 11.93 7.26 9.62
N LEU A 134 10.78 7.95 9.55
CA LEU A 134 10.13 8.50 10.73
C LEU A 134 9.68 7.39 11.71
N ALA A 135 9.13 6.30 11.18
CA ALA A 135 8.77 5.13 11.98
C ALA A 135 9.99 4.47 12.64
N GLN A 136 11.10 4.33 11.93
CA GLN A 136 12.36 3.81 12.45
C GLN A 136 12.92 4.71 13.55
N ALA A 137 12.86 6.03 13.37
CA ALA A 137 13.28 7.01 14.36
C ALA A 137 12.48 6.94 15.68
N SER A 138 11.29 6.34 15.67
CA SER A 138 10.51 6.06 16.89
C SER A 138 11.21 5.11 17.86
N GLY A 139 12.22 4.35 17.38
CA GLY A 139 12.93 3.35 18.19
C GLY A 139 12.04 2.21 18.70
N SER A 140 10.92 1.93 18.01
CA SER A 140 9.97 0.86 18.33
C SER A 140 9.81 -0.10 17.17
N PRO A 141 10.53 -1.26 17.16
CA PRO A 141 10.45 -2.22 16.07
C PRO A 141 9.03 -2.71 15.76
N GLY A 142 8.23 -2.95 16.80
CA GLY A 142 6.83 -3.37 16.63
C GLY A 142 5.96 -2.31 15.96
N LEU A 143 6.10 -1.03 16.36
CA LEU A 143 5.37 0.08 15.73
C LEU A 143 5.82 0.29 14.27
N THR A 144 7.13 0.18 14.01
CA THR A 144 7.68 0.26 12.66
C THR A 144 7.11 -0.84 11.76
N ALA A 145 7.10 -2.09 12.22
CA ALA A 145 6.55 -3.21 11.45
C ALA A 145 5.06 -3.01 11.12
N LEU A 146 4.26 -2.61 12.11
CA LEU A 146 2.82 -2.32 11.92
C LEU A 146 2.59 -1.20 10.90
N LEU A 147 3.33 -0.10 11.01
CA LEU A 147 3.20 1.03 10.09
C LEU A 147 3.64 0.67 8.67
N THR A 148 4.69 -0.13 8.51
CA THR A 148 5.14 -0.60 7.19
C THR A 148 4.08 -1.47 6.53
N GLN A 149 3.51 -2.46 7.26
CA GLN A 149 2.42 -3.29 6.73
C GLN A 149 1.18 -2.48 6.37
N LEU A 150 0.77 -1.56 7.25
CA LEU A 150 -0.36 -0.68 7.03
C LEU A 150 -0.19 0.15 5.76
N ARG A 151 1.01 0.72 5.55
CA ARG A 151 1.31 1.53 4.37
C ARG A 151 1.31 0.74 3.08
N HIS A 152 1.88 -0.45 3.05
CA HIS A 152 1.81 -1.33 1.88
C HIS A 152 0.35 -1.64 1.51
N LYS A 153 -0.51 -1.92 2.50
CA LYS A 153 -1.93 -2.15 2.25
C LYS A 153 -2.63 -0.90 1.72
N ILE A 154 -2.42 0.26 2.33
CA ILE A 154 -3.01 1.51 1.88
C ILE A 154 -2.53 1.84 0.46
N ALA A 155 -1.23 1.73 0.16
CA ALA A 155 -0.69 1.97 -1.17
C ALA A 155 -1.31 1.05 -2.22
N TRP A 156 -1.49 -0.22 -1.90
CA TRP A 156 -2.14 -1.19 -2.78
C TRP A 156 -3.64 -0.94 -2.95
N MET A 157 -4.35 -0.62 -1.86
CA MET A 157 -5.79 -0.35 -1.93
C MET A 157 -6.11 0.93 -2.70
N TYR A 158 -5.26 1.91 -2.58
CA TYR A 158 -5.43 3.21 -3.18
C TYR A 158 -4.43 3.50 -4.30
N ALA A 159 -4.09 2.57 -5.14
CA ALA A 159 -3.12 2.56 -6.24
C ALA A 159 -2.61 3.92 -6.77
N VAL A 160 -3.12 5.05 -6.30
CA VAL A 160 -2.78 6.43 -6.65
C VAL A 160 -2.88 7.34 -5.43
N GLU A 161 -1.97 7.26 -4.48
CA GLU A 161 -1.71 8.42 -3.62
C GLU A 161 -0.78 9.41 -4.36
N GLN A 162 -1.29 10.02 -5.39
CA GLN A 162 -0.74 11.30 -5.80
C GLN A 162 -1.34 12.34 -4.88
N HIS A 163 -0.53 12.97 -4.05
CA HIS A 163 -0.95 14.13 -3.29
C HIS A 163 -1.53 15.16 -4.28
N ALA A 164 -2.78 15.57 -4.08
CA ALA A 164 -3.40 16.62 -4.89
C ALA A 164 -2.57 17.93 -4.84
N ARG A 165 -1.74 18.08 -3.80
CA ARG A 165 -0.91 19.23 -3.50
C ARG A 165 0.46 18.77 -2.96
N PRO A 166 1.35 18.28 -3.84
CA PRO A 166 2.63 17.73 -3.40
C PRO A 166 3.50 18.74 -2.66
N ALA A 167 3.53 20.00 -3.09
CA ALA A 167 4.30 21.04 -2.44
C ALA A 167 3.86 21.30 -0.98
N GLU A 168 2.55 21.30 -0.72
CA GLU A 168 1.99 21.48 0.62
C GLU A 168 2.34 20.26 1.52
N ALA A 169 2.20 19.04 1.00
CA ALA A 169 2.55 17.83 1.73
C ALA A 169 4.03 17.82 2.15
N TRP A 170 4.94 18.24 1.26
CA TRP A 170 6.35 18.32 1.59
C TRP A 170 6.71 19.51 2.51
N ALA A 171 5.90 20.56 2.54
CA ALA A 171 6.00 21.60 3.57
C ALA A 171 5.57 21.07 4.95
N GLU A 172 4.53 20.26 5.02
CA GLU A 172 4.09 19.57 6.23
C GLU A 172 5.17 18.58 6.74
N HIS A 173 5.76 17.77 5.85
CA HIS A 173 6.88 16.89 6.20
C HIS A 173 8.06 17.68 6.80
N ALA A 174 8.40 18.85 6.23
CA ALA A 174 9.45 19.72 6.79
C ALA A 174 9.11 20.16 8.21
N ALA A 175 7.88 20.61 8.46
CA ALA A 175 7.44 21.04 9.80
C ALA A 175 7.48 19.90 10.83
N ILE A 176 7.12 18.67 10.41
CA ILE A 176 7.23 17.47 11.26
C ILE A 176 8.70 17.19 11.61
N VAL A 177 9.60 17.22 10.63
CA VAL A 177 11.05 16.98 10.87
C VAL A 177 11.62 18.04 11.81
N ASP A 178 11.23 19.29 11.67
CA ASP A 178 11.68 20.37 12.53
C ASP A 178 11.22 20.18 13.99
N ALA A 179 9.98 19.73 14.21
CA ALA A 179 9.49 19.39 15.54
C ALA A 179 10.23 18.19 16.13
N VAL A 180 10.44 17.14 15.33
CA VAL A 180 11.22 15.96 15.74
C VAL A 180 12.66 16.36 16.10
N ALA A 181 13.31 17.18 15.27
CA ALA A 181 14.69 17.64 15.50
C ALA A 181 14.83 18.42 16.81
N ARG A 182 13.85 19.26 17.16
CA ARG A 182 13.83 19.98 18.44
C ARG A 182 13.48 19.12 19.65
N GLY A 183 13.00 17.89 19.44
CA GLY A 183 12.49 17.05 20.52
C GLY A 183 11.11 17.49 21.03
N ASP A 184 10.39 18.27 20.25
CA ASP A 184 9.05 18.77 20.59
C ASP A 184 8.01 17.68 20.33
N VAL A 185 7.77 16.88 21.35
CA VAL A 185 6.92 15.66 21.29
C VAL A 185 5.48 15.99 20.88
N GLU A 186 4.90 16.99 21.53
CA GLU A 186 3.49 17.34 21.30
C GLU A 186 3.30 18.02 19.93
N ARG A 187 4.24 18.83 19.53
CA ARG A 187 4.22 19.46 18.21
C ARG A 187 4.40 18.43 17.10
N ALA A 188 5.32 17.48 17.25
CA ALA A 188 5.51 16.39 16.30
C ALA A 188 4.24 15.53 16.17
N ARG A 189 3.59 15.20 17.29
CA ARG A 189 2.31 14.50 17.34
C ARG A 189 1.22 15.25 16.57
N SER A 190 0.99 16.51 16.92
CA SER A 190 -0.10 17.33 16.37
C SER A 190 0.06 17.58 14.87
N LEU A 191 1.28 17.90 14.42
CA LEU A 191 1.56 18.09 12.99
C LEU A 191 1.35 16.81 12.18
N THR A 192 1.74 15.67 12.72
CA THR A 192 1.56 14.39 12.04
C THR A 192 0.09 13.96 12.02
N ALA A 193 -0.67 14.24 13.09
CA ALA A 193 -2.12 14.00 13.10
C ALA A 193 -2.82 14.79 12.00
N LEU A 194 -2.55 16.09 11.92
CA LEU A 194 -3.12 16.97 10.90
C LEU A 194 -2.73 16.53 9.47
N HIS A 195 -1.48 16.11 9.27
CA HIS A 195 -1.01 15.58 7.99
C HIS A 195 -1.77 14.30 7.60
N ALA A 196 -1.97 13.36 8.53
CA ALA A 196 -2.70 12.12 8.29
C ALA A 196 -4.19 12.38 8.01
N GLU A 197 -4.83 13.29 8.77
CA GLU A 197 -6.24 13.70 8.55
C GLU A 197 -6.45 14.32 7.18
N ARG A 198 -5.53 15.18 6.72
CA ARG A 198 -5.59 15.78 5.37
C ARG A 198 -5.46 14.72 4.27
N ALA A 199 -4.61 13.71 4.46
CA ALA A 199 -4.53 12.58 3.52
C ALA A 199 -5.85 11.80 3.45
N VAL A 200 -6.50 11.54 4.59
CA VAL A 200 -7.84 10.91 4.66
C VAL A 200 -8.88 11.78 3.96
N ALA A 201 -8.90 13.08 4.23
CA ALA A 201 -9.86 14.01 3.61
C ALA A 201 -9.68 14.08 2.09
N ALA A 202 -8.43 14.16 1.61
CA ALA A 202 -8.12 14.14 0.19
C ALA A 202 -8.58 12.84 -0.49
N HIS A 203 -8.49 11.73 0.22
CA HIS A 203 -9.00 10.44 -0.27
C HIS A 203 -10.53 10.44 -0.38
N ARG A 204 -11.25 10.89 0.67
CA ARG A 204 -12.73 10.97 0.67
C ARG A 204 -13.27 11.84 -0.47
N LEU A 205 -12.60 12.93 -0.79
CA LEU A 205 -12.99 13.83 -1.89
C LEU A 205 -12.80 13.22 -3.30
N ARG A 206 -11.93 12.22 -3.43
CA ARG A 206 -11.68 11.52 -4.71
C ARG A 206 -12.59 10.32 -4.94
N ARG A 207 -13.37 9.93 -3.94
CA ARG A 207 -14.32 8.83 -4.10
C ARG A 207 -15.32 9.18 -5.20
N PRO A 208 -15.52 8.30 -6.18
CA PRO A 208 -16.66 8.44 -7.07
C PRO A 208 -17.92 8.43 -6.22
N GLY A 209 -18.81 9.39 -6.43
CA GLY A 209 -20.08 9.43 -5.70
C GLY A 209 -20.83 8.10 -5.83
N PRO A 210 -21.77 7.79 -4.90
CA PRO A 210 -22.46 6.51 -4.82
C PRO A 210 -23.17 6.09 -6.12
N GLU A 211 -23.47 7.02 -7.01
CA GLU A 211 -24.04 6.75 -8.32
C GLU A 211 -23.04 6.10 -9.28
N ARG A 212 -21.78 6.56 -9.28
CA ARG A 212 -20.71 5.98 -10.11
C ARG A 212 -20.24 4.63 -9.58
N GLU A 213 -20.33 4.39 -8.27
CA GLU A 213 -20.08 3.08 -7.67
C GLU A 213 -21.13 2.06 -8.12
N ARG A 214 -22.41 2.41 -8.07
CA ARG A 214 -23.52 1.57 -8.56
C ARG A 214 -23.43 1.29 -10.07
N GLU A 215 -22.95 2.25 -10.84
CA GLU A 215 -22.75 2.09 -12.27
C GLU A 215 -21.60 1.12 -12.58
N ARG A 216 -20.48 1.22 -11.88
CA ARG A 216 -19.36 0.27 -11.97
C ARG A 216 -19.73 -1.13 -11.49
N GLU A 217 -20.55 -1.25 -10.47
CA GLU A 217 -21.06 -2.54 -9.98
C GLU A 217 -21.95 -3.21 -11.05
N ARG A 218 -22.87 -2.44 -11.65
CA ARG A 218 -23.72 -2.92 -12.75
C ARG A 218 -22.89 -3.30 -13.98
N GLU A 219 -21.84 -2.58 -14.30
CA GLU A 219 -20.93 -2.94 -15.39
C GLU A 219 -20.15 -4.22 -15.10
N ARG A 220 -19.68 -4.42 -13.88
CA ARG A 220 -19.04 -5.66 -13.43
C ARG A 220 -19.98 -6.86 -13.50
N GLU A 221 -21.22 -6.71 -13.06
CA GLU A 221 -22.25 -7.76 -13.14
C GLU A 221 -22.59 -8.11 -14.60
N ARG A 222 -22.71 -7.11 -15.48
CA ARG A 222 -22.92 -7.30 -16.92
C ARG A 222 -21.72 -7.97 -17.58
N GLY A 223 -20.50 -7.64 -17.18
CA GLY A 223 -19.27 -8.27 -17.68
C GLY A 223 -19.17 -9.75 -17.28
N GLN A 224 -19.50 -10.08 -16.04
CA GLN A 224 -19.52 -11.46 -15.55
C GLN A 224 -20.64 -12.29 -16.16
N GLY A 225 -21.78 -11.69 -16.45
CA GLY A 225 -22.90 -12.35 -17.15
C GLY A 225 -22.55 -12.74 -18.59
N ARG A 226 -21.79 -11.88 -19.31
CA ARG A 226 -21.34 -12.18 -20.69
C ARG A 226 -20.32 -13.32 -20.76
N VAL A 227 -19.44 -13.45 -19.76
CA VAL A 227 -18.46 -14.56 -19.71
C VAL A 227 -19.16 -15.89 -19.43
N ARG A 228 -20.20 -15.92 -18.60
CA ARG A 228 -21.00 -17.12 -18.31
C ARG A 228 -21.81 -17.59 -19.52
N THR A 229 -22.39 -16.69 -20.31
CA THR A 229 -23.15 -17.03 -21.51
C THR A 229 -22.27 -17.52 -22.63
N SER A 230 -21.06 -16.98 -22.82
CA SER A 230 -20.08 -17.46 -23.81
C SER A 230 -19.56 -18.87 -23.47
N GLN A 231 -19.37 -19.21 -22.21
CA GLN A 231 -18.95 -20.54 -21.79
C GLN A 231 -20.06 -21.60 -21.94
N HIS A 232 -21.32 -21.20 -21.80
CA HIS A 232 -22.45 -22.11 -22.04
C HIS A 232 -22.68 -22.39 -23.53
N ALA A 233 -22.44 -21.38 -24.40
CA ALA A 233 -22.60 -21.53 -25.86
C ALA A 233 -21.52 -22.45 -26.46
N VAL A 234 -20.30 -22.47 -25.89
CA VAL A 234 -19.22 -23.34 -26.37
C VAL A 234 -19.46 -24.82 -25.99
N ASN A 235 -20.09 -25.08 -24.83
CA ASN A 235 -20.40 -26.45 -24.40
C ASN A 235 -21.61 -27.09 -25.08
N THR A 236 -22.46 -26.31 -25.77
CA THR A 236 -23.65 -26.84 -26.46
C THR A 236 -23.39 -27.23 -27.92
N VAL A 237 -22.26 -26.80 -28.49
CA VAL A 237 -21.91 -27.10 -29.91
C VAL A 237 -21.00 -28.35 -30.03
N GLY A 238 -20.39 -28.82 -28.92
CA GLY A 238 -19.47 -30.00 -28.90
C GLY A 238 -20.13 -31.37 -28.74
N GLY A 239 -21.45 -31.48 -28.75
CA GLY A 239 -22.20 -32.71 -28.45
C GLY A 239 -23.01 -33.31 -29.57
N ARG A 240 -22.51 -33.26 -30.82
CA ARG A 240 -23.07 -34.07 -31.90
C ARG A 240 -21.95 -34.55 -32.83
N HIS A 241 -21.41 -35.71 -32.49
CA HIS A 241 -20.94 -36.73 -33.46
C HIS A 241 -20.76 -38.03 -32.69
#